data_b675779be9db3a1e704f5dfa189750d3
#
_entry.id   b675779be9db3a1e704f5dfa189750d3
#
_cell.length_a   1.000
_cell.length_b   1.000
_cell.length_c   1.000
_cell.angle_alpha   90.00
_cell.angle_beta   90.00
_cell.angle_gamma   90.00
#
_symmetry.space_group_name_H-M   'P 1'
#
loop_
_entity.id
_entity.type
_entity.pdbx_description
1 polymer ?
#
loop_
_entity_poly.entity_id
_entity_poly.type
_entity_poly.pdbx_seq_one_letter_code
_entity_poly.pdbx_strand_id
1 'polypeptide(L)'
;MPLTDPTATRDKSEDWMAEFRRRRVEALRPLVTRELVEAHRANPRGPHSHELNLVLNFVRGPAEPMDRKPFVHLREPYSDYGLALMQGRGEPAVLLTEASYGSETEAVHAAFLQRLAAHGLDRALAEE
;
A
#
# COMPACT_ATOMS: atom_id res chain seq x y z
N MET A 1 28.27 32.11 10.16
CA MET A 1 27.26 31.63 9.70
C MET A 1 27.17 30.26 9.87
N PRO A 2 26.25 29.92 10.22
CA PRO A 2 26.04 28.64 10.49
C PRO A 2 25.82 27.99 9.36
N LEU A 3 26.76 27.69 9.01
CA LEU A 3 26.79 27.12 8.01
C LEU A 3 25.91 26.23 7.71
N THR A 4 25.56 25.50 8.36
CA THR A 4 24.84 24.48 8.00
C THR A 4 23.82 24.30 8.92
N ASP A 5 22.69 24.56 8.57
CA ASP A 5 21.51 24.07 9.18
C ASP A 5 21.43 22.64 8.79
N PRO A 6 21.59 21.70 9.69
CA PRO A 6 21.45 20.29 9.39
C PRO A 6 20.06 19.94 8.88
N THR A 7 19.07 20.73 9.24
CA THR A 7 17.72 20.54 8.79
C THR A 7 17.61 20.79 7.29
N ALA A 8 18.27 21.80 6.80
CA ALA A 8 18.23 22.11 5.38
C ALA A 8 18.86 20.99 4.55
N THR A 9 19.93 20.37 5.03
CA THR A 9 20.58 19.29 4.33
C THR A 9 19.71 18.04 4.31
N ARG A 10 19.05 17.75 5.41
CA ARG A 10 18.18 16.60 5.49
C ARG A 10 16.93 16.80 4.63
N ASP A 11 16.42 18.04 4.58
CA ASP A 11 15.22 18.35 3.83
C ASP A 11 15.37 18.06 2.34
N LYS A 12 16.56 18.24 1.79
CA LYS A 12 16.79 17.95 0.39
C LYS A 12 16.59 16.48 0.09
N SER A 13 17.04 15.57 0.95
CA SER A 13 16.83 14.15 0.76
C SER A 13 15.36 13.79 0.83
N GLU A 14 14.64 14.36 1.77
CA GLU A 14 13.22 14.10 1.92
C GLU A 14 12.45 14.63 0.72
N ASP A 15 12.83 15.80 0.18
CA ASP A 15 12.19 16.37 -0.98
C ASP A 15 12.41 15.49 -2.22
N TRP A 16 13.61 14.92 -2.37
CA TRP A 16 13.89 14.03 -3.47
C TRP A 16 13.07 12.75 -3.37
N MET A 17 12.94 12.19 -2.19
CA MET A 17 12.15 10.97 -1.97
C MET A 17 10.66 11.23 -2.23
N ALA A 18 10.16 12.37 -1.77
CA ALA A 18 8.76 12.72 -2.00
C ALA A 18 8.48 12.92 -3.49
N GLU A 19 9.39 13.58 -4.20
CA GLU A 19 9.25 13.82 -5.63
C GLU A 19 9.33 12.51 -6.42
N PHE A 20 10.24 11.62 -6.04
CA PHE A 20 10.37 10.33 -6.68
C PHE A 20 9.07 9.53 -6.51
N ARG A 21 8.51 9.52 -5.30
CA ARG A 21 7.26 8.81 -5.01
C ARG A 21 6.12 9.39 -5.82
N ARG A 22 6.01 10.71 -5.88
CA ARG A 22 4.96 11.38 -6.64
C ARG A 22 5.01 10.99 -8.12
N ARG A 23 6.22 10.99 -8.70
CA ARG A 23 6.40 10.60 -10.09
C ARG A 23 6.04 9.15 -10.34
N ARG A 24 6.39 8.27 -9.41
CA ARG A 24 6.03 6.85 -9.52
C ARG A 24 4.54 6.65 -9.44
N VAL A 25 3.86 7.34 -8.54
CA VAL A 25 2.40 7.27 -8.43
C VAL A 25 1.75 7.73 -9.74
N GLU A 26 2.22 8.84 -10.30
CA GLU A 26 1.68 9.34 -11.57
C GLU A 26 1.91 8.35 -12.71
N ALA A 27 3.06 7.71 -12.76
CA ALA A 27 3.38 6.74 -13.80
C ALA A 27 2.57 5.45 -13.65
N LEU A 28 2.28 5.04 -12.43
CA LEU A 28 1.55 3.80 -12.16
C LEU A 28 0.03 3.96 -12.23
N ARG A 29 -0.47 5.16 -11.98
CA ARG A 29 -1.92 5.39 -11.94
C ARG A 29 -2.67 4.88 -13.18
N PRO A 30 -2.18 5.10 -14.42
CA PRO A 30 -2.87 4.59 -15.60
C PRO A 30 -2.90 3.07 -15.68
N LEU A 31 -2.00 2.38 -14.97
CA LEU A 31 -1.97 0.93 -14.99
C LEU A 31 -3.03 0.33 -14.06
N VAL A 32 -3.52 1.11 -13.09
CA VAL A 32 -4.49 0.62 -12.11
C VAL A 32 -5.89 0.72 -12.70
N THR A 33 -6.25 -0.31 -13.46
CA THR A 33 -7.56 -0.41 -14.09
C THR A 33 -8.42 -1.38 -13.32
N ARG A 34 -9.70 -1.41 -13.62
CA ARG A 34 -10.62 -2.39 -13.03
C ARG A 34 -10.16 -3.81 -13.36
N GLU A 35 -9.67 -4.03 -14.60
CA GLU A 35 -9.18 -5.34 -14.99
C GLU A 35 -8.00 -5.79 -14.16
N LEU A 36 -7.07 -4.86 -13.86
CA LEU A 36 -5.90 -5.18 -13.03
C LEU A 36 -6.33 -5.53 -11.61
N VAL A 37 -7.28 -4.79 -11.05
CA VAL A 37 -7.79 -5.04 -9.70
C VAL A 37 -8.50 -6.40 -9.66
N GLU A 38 -9.30 -6.74 -10.67
CA GLU A 38 -9.99 -8.02 -10.72
C GLU A 38 -9.00 -9.18 -10.91
N ALA A 39 -7.92 -8.97 -11.66
CA ALA A 39 -6.88 -9.99 -11.80
C ALA A 39 -6.22 -10.28 -10.44
N HIS A 40 -6.02 -9.28 -9.62
CA HIS A 40 -5.49 -9.47 -8.27
C HIS A 40 -6.52 -10.21 -7.40
N ARG A 41 -7.80 -9.86 -7.52
CA ARG A 41 -8.85 -10.50 -6.74
C ARG A 41 -8.91 -11.99 -7.07
N ALA A 42 -8.80 -12.33 -8.34
CA ALA A 42 -8.88 -13.71 -8.79
C ALA A 42 -7.69 -14.55 -8.35
N ASN A 43 -6.52 -13.94 -8.22
CA ASN A 43 -5.30 -14.67 -7.86
C ASN A 43 -4.36 -13.77 -7.03
N PRO A 44 -4.69 -13.49 -5.77
CA PRO A 44 -3.91 -12.52 -4.97
C PRO A 44 -2.47 -12.94 -4.73
N ARG A 45 -2.18 -14.23 -4.82
CA ARG A 45 -0.85 -14.73 -4.57
C ARG A 45 -0.03 -14.91 -5.84
N GLY A 46 -0.62 -14.67 -7.00
CA GLY A 46 0.09 -14.73 -8.27
C GLY A 46 0.15 -16.12 -8.87
N PRO A 47 0.77 -16.25 -10.03
CA PRO A 47 1.61 -15.23 -10.67
C PRO A 47 0.80 -14.06 -11.21
N HIS A 48 1.43 -12.93 -11.31
CA HIS A 48 0.77 -11.68 -11.72
C HIS A 48 1.32 -11.20 -13.06
N SER A 49 0.54 -10.36 -13.74
CA SER A 49 1.00 -9.72 -14.98
C SER A 49 2.14 -8.75 -14.64
N HIS A 50 2.87 -8.34 -15.67
CA HIS A 50 3.97 -7.38 -15.51
C HIS A 50 3.46 -6.07 -14.90
N GLU A 51 2.33 -5.57 -15.39
CA GLU A 51 1.74 -4.32 -14.91
C GLU A 51 1.33 -4.43 -13.44
N LEU A 52 0.72 -5.54 -13.07
CA LEU A 52 0.32 -5.75 -11.69
C LEU A 52 1.54 -5.88 -10.79
N ASN A 53 2.60 -6.54 -11.26
CA ASN A 53 3.84 -6.64 -10.50
C ASN A 53 4.47 -5.27 -10.26
N LEU A 54 4.42 -4.36 -11.24
CA LEU A 54 4.95 -3.00 -11.06
C LEU A 54 4.20 -2.28 -9.94
N VAL A 55 2.88 -2.39 -9.92
CA VAL A 55 2.05 -1.76 -8.89
C VAL A 55 2.32 -2.40 -7.53
N LEU A 56 2.35 -3.72 -7.46
CA LEU A 56 2.59 -4.43 -6.20
C LEU A 56 3.97 -4.11 -5.62
N ASN A 57 4.99 -4.07 -6.46
CA ASN A 57 6.35 -3.77 -5.99
C ASN A 57 6.42 -2.36 -5.41
N PHE A 58 5.70 -1.43 -5.99
CA PHE A 58 5.66 -0.07 -5.45
C PHE A 58 4.94 0.00 -4.10
N VAL A 59 3.72 -0.55 -4.02
CA VAL A 59 2.91 -0.44 -2.81
C VAL A 59 3.44 -1.29 -1.65
N ARG A 60 4.31 -2.26 -1.94
CA ARG A 60 4.94 -3.09 -0.92
C ARG A 60 6.40 -2.71 -0.69
N GLY A 61 6.88 -1.70 -1.41
CA GLY A 61 8.31 -1.37 -1.45
C GLY A 61 8.88 -0.94 -0.11
N PRO A 62 10.19 -1.14 0.09
CA PRO A 62 10.84 -0.79 1.35
C PRO A 62 10.92 0.70 1.61
N ALA A 63 10.75 1.51 0.57
CA ALA A 63 10.74 2.96 0.73
C ALA A 63 9.43 3.48 1.34
N GLU A 64 8.41 2.59 1.43
CA GLU A 64 7.16 2.98 2.03
C GLU A 64 7.30 3.09 3.53
N PRO A 65 6.77 4.15 4.15
CA PRO A 65 6.78 4.24 5.60
C PRO A 65 6.04 3.06 6.21
N MET A 66 6.55 2.53 7.32
CA MET A 66 5.87 1.46 8.01
C MET A 66 4.54 1.93 8.59
N ASP A 67 4.46 3.24 8.89
CA ASP A 67 3.27 3.80 9.46
C ASP A 67 2.09 3.62 8.53
N ARG A 68 1.01 3.09 9.06
CA ARG A 68 -0.26 2.89 8.37
C ARG A 68 -0.24 1.83 7.25
N LYS A 69 0.79 1.01 7.18
CA LYS A 69 0.77 -0.10 6.22
C LYS A 69 -0.24 -1.14 6.66
N PRO A 70 -1.14 -1.57 5.78
CA PRO A 70 -2.09 -2.61 6.14
C PRO A 70 -1.46 -3.99 6.13
N PHE A 71 -1.91 -4.84 7.02
CA PHE A 71 -1.53 -6.24 7.02
C PHE A 71 -2.71 -7.11 7.47
N VAL A 72 -2.69 -8.37 7.05
CA VAL A 72 -3.73 -9.32 7.40
C VAL A 72 -3.41 -9.93 8.75
N HIS A 73 -4.41 -10.04 9.62
CA HIS A 73 -4.22 -10.76 10.87
C HIS A 73 -5.33 -11.78 11.07
N LEU A 74 -4.98 -12.88 11.70
CA LEU A 74 -5.91 -13.98 11.92
C LEU A 74 -6.66 -13.74 13.23
N ARG A 75 -8.00 -13.65 13.15
CA ARG A 75 -8.83 -13.55 14.35
C ARG A 75 -9.31 -14.92 14.78
N GLU A 76 -9.81 -15.70 13.85
CA GLU A 76 -10.33 -17.03 14.11
C GLU A 76 -9.79 -17.94 13.03
N PRO A 77 -9.06 -19.03 13.34
CA PRO A 77 -8.46 -19.87 12.34
C PRO A 77 -9.46 -20.33 11.29
N TYR A 78 -9.10 -20.16 10.02
CA TYR A 78 -9.85 -20.61 8.85
C TYR A 78 -11.23 -19.97 8.65
N SER A 79 -11.61 -19.01 9.48
CA SER A 79 -12.96 -18.44 9.34
C SER A 79 -13.01 -16.92 9.44
N ASP A 80 -12.09 -16.27 10.15
CA ASP A 80 -12.15 -14.83 10.29
C ASP A 80 -10.76 -14.22 10.18
N TYR A 81 -10.55 -13.46 9.10
CA TYR A 81 -9.31 -12.74 8.85
C TYR A 81 -9.61 -11.25 8.87
N GLY A 82 -8.80 -10.49 9.54
CA GLY A 82 -8.99 -9.06 9.65
C GLY A 82 -7.84 -8.28 9.06
N LEU A 83 -7.97 -6.98 9.07
CA LEU A 83 -6.90 -6.08 8.66
C LEU A 83 -6.50 -5.21 9.85
N ALA A 84 -5.23 -4.87 9.88
CA ALA A 84 -4.69 -3.94 10.85
C ALA A 84 -3.74 -2.99 10.13
N LEU A 85 -3.54 -1.82 10.69
CA LEU A 85 -2.59 -0.85 10.15
C LEU A 85 -1.39 -0.77 11.08
N MET A 86 -0.20 -0.89 10.51
CA MET A 86 1.02 -0.75 11.30
C MET A 86 1.20 0.72 11.67
N GLN A 87 1.63 0.98 12.87
CA GLN A 87 1.98 2.33 13.28
C GLN A 87 3.50 2.43 13.37
N GLY A 88 4.01 3.54 13.79
CA GLY A 88 5.43 3.74 13.91
C GLY A 88 6.08 2.77 14.89
N ARG A 89 7.40 2.76 14.89
CA ARG A 89 8.17 1.83 15.72
C ARG A 89 7.78 1.98 17.20
N GLY A 90 7.50 0.87 17.82
CA GLY A 90 7.13 0.86 19.22
C GLY A 90 5.66 1.11 19.50
N GLU A 91 4.87 1.41 18.49
CA GLU A 91 3.45 1.64 18.66
C GLU A 91 2.65 0.39 18.30
N PRO A 92 1.56 0.11 19.01
CA PRO A 92 0.74 -1.04 18.66
C PRO A 92 -0.01 -0.81 17.36
N ALA A 93 -0.30 -1.88 16.64
CA ALA A 93 -1.07 -1.79 15.41
C ALA A 93 -2.51 -1.36 15.70
N VAL A 94 -3.11 -0.67 14.74
CA VAL A 94 -4.51 -0.27 14.83
C VAL A 94 -5.34 -1.34 14.13
N LEU A 95 -6.25 -1.99 14.83
CA LEU A 95 -7.10 -3.01 14.24
C LEU A 95 -8.31 -2.38 13.58
N LEU A 96 -8.57 -2.78 12.34
CA LEU A 96 -9.75 -2.33 11.62
C LEU A 96 -10.88 -3.30 11.97
N THR A 97 -11.61 -3.00 13.03
CA THR A 97 -12.57 -3.93 13.62
C THR A 97 -13.73 -4.32 12.70
N GLU A 98 -14.04 -3.46 11.72
CA GLU A 98 -15.11 -3.76 10.78
C GLU A 98 -14.64 -4.59 9.60
N ALA A 99 -13.35 -4.77 9.42
CA ALA A 99 -12.81 -5.56 8.32
C ALA A 99 -12.78 -7.02 8.73
N SER A 100 -13.63 -7.83 8.13
CA SER A 100 -13.73 -9.26 8.41
C SER A 100 -13.88 -10.01 7.10
N TYR A 101 -13.04 -11.00 6.86
CA TYR A 101 -13.04 -11.74 5.61
C TYR A 101 -13.00 -13.25 5.92
N GLY A 102 -13.73 -14.02 5.15
CA GLY A 102 -13.85 -15.46 5.36
C GLY A 102 -12.65 -16.28 4.91
N SER A 103 -11.73 -15.67 4.17
CA SER A 103 -10.54 -16.36 3.71
C SER A 103 -9.34 -15.43 3.69
N GLU A 104 -8.15 -16.01 3.75
CA GLU A 104 -6.92 -15.25 3.70
C GLU A 104 -6.78 -14.54 2.34
N THR A 105 -7.19 -15.17 1.24
CA THR A 105 -7.10 -14.57 -0.08
C THR A 105 -7.97 -13.32 -0.19
N GLU A 106 -9.17 -13.33 0.38
CA GLU A 106 -10.01 -12.14 0.42
C GLU A 106 -9.37 -11.03 1.23
N ALA A 107 -8.76 -11.37 2.36
CA ALA A 107 -8.09 -10.39 3.21
C ALA A 107 -6.85 -9.79 2.53
N VAL A 108 -6.09 -10.62 1.81
CA VAL A 108 -4.92 -10.15 1.06
C VAL A 108 -5.34 -9.17 -0.03
N HIS A 109 -6.44 -9.47 -0.73
CA HIS A 109 -6.97 -8.56 -1.76
C HIS A 109 -7.44 -7.25 -1.13
N ALA A 110 -8.12 -7.33 0.01
CA ALA A 110 -8.58 -6.14 0.72
C ALA A 110 -7.40 -5.26 1.18
N ALA A 111 -6.30 -5.88 1.61
CA ALA A 111 -5.08 -5.14 1.96
C ALA A 111 -4.51 -4.42 0.74
N PHE A 112 -4.55 -5.06 -0.43
CA PHE A 112 -4.10 -4.44 -1.68
C PHE A 112 -4.96 -3.20 -2.01
N LEU A 113 -6.28 -3.30 -1.88
CA LEU A 113 -7.18 -2.17 -2.12
C LEU A 113 -6.88 -1.02 -1.15
N GLN A 114 -6.60 -1.35 0.10
CA GLN A 114 -6.25 -0.36 1.11
C GLN A 114 -4.94 0.37 0.73
N ARG A 115 -3.96 -0.36 0.22
CA ARG A 115 -2.69 0.23 -0.22
C ARG A 115 -2.88 1.12 -1.44
N LEU A 116 -3.71 0.72 -2.39
CA LEU A 116 -4.01 1.55 -3.55
C LEU A 116 -4.64 2.88 -3.12
N ALA A 117 -5.60 2.82 -2.21
CA ALA A 117 -6.27 4.01 -1.71
C ALA A 117 -5.28 4.93 -0.97
N ALA A 118 -4.39 4.36 -0.18
CA ALA A 118 -3.41 5.12 0.56
C ALA A 118 -2.47 5.93 -0.34
N HIS A 119 -2.20 5.43 -1.56
CA HIS A 119 -1.35 6.13 -2.51
C HIS A 119 -2.14 6.94 -3.54
N GLY A 120 -3.45 6.95 -3.47
CA GLY A 120 -4.28 7.63 -4.46
C GLY A 120 -4.24 6.96 -5.84
N LEU A 121 -3.86 5.68 -5.88
CA LEU A 121 -3.77 4.94 -7.14
C LEU A 121 -5.13 4.43 -7.61
N ASP A 122 -6.14 4.51 -6.78
CA ASP A 122 -7.47 4.04 -7.11
C ASP A 122 -8.35 5.11 -7.77
N ARG A 123 -7.81 6.30 -8.01
CA ARG A 123 -8.62 7.40 -8.58
C ARG A 123 -9.25 7.08 -9.91
N ALA A 124 -8.52 6.42 -10.79
CA ALA A 124 -9.04 6.09 -12.11
C ALA A 124 -10.21 5.11 -12.04
N LEU A 125 -10.30 4.31 -10.99
CA LEU A 125 -11.39 3.37 -10.82
C LEU A 125 -12.72 4.09 -10.57
N ALA A 126 -12.67 5.23 -9.90
CA ALA A 126 -13.88 5.98 -9.62
C ALA A 126 -14.42 6.67 -10.88
N GLU A 127 -13.57 6.84 -11.90
CA GLU A 127 -13.96 7.49 -13.13
C GLU A 127 -14.43 6.48 -14.19
N GLU A 128 -14.24 5.20 -13.96
CA GLU A 128 -14.73 4.15 -14.85
C GLU A 128 -16.26 3.86 -14.65
#